data_bb872a429eb0bd852c9136795019b29f
#
_entry.id   bb872a429eb0bd852c9136795019b29f
#
_cell.length_a   1.000
_cell.length_b   1.000
_cell.length_c   1.000
_cell.angle_alpha   90.00
_cell.angle_beta   90.00
_cell.angle_gamma   90.00
#
_symmetry.space_group_name_H-M   'P 1'
#
loop_
_entity.id
_entity.type
_entity.pdbx_description
1 polymer ?
#
loop_
_entity_poly.entity_id
_entity_poly.type
_entity_poly.pdbx_seq_one_letter_code
_entity_poly.pdbx_strand_id
1 'polypeptide(L)'
;MPKRMLIDATHPEETRVVVADGNELLEYDYETSTKRQIKSNIYLAKVTRVEPSLQAAFVDFGGDRHGFLAFNEIHPDYYRIPIEDREKLLAESDAESEEEESAENGEAEGESVEVLGDSHDEDIQELSDAHRRRLRKLTRSYKIQEVIKRRQIILVQVVKEERGNKGAALTTYLSLAGRYCVLMPNTARGGGVSRKITSQSDRKKLKSIIDGLSVPEGMGLIVRTAGQARSKAEVKRDYEYLLRLWDSVRALTLESTAPSLTYEEANLIKRSIRDLYTKEIDEVLVEGDEGYKAAKNFMKMLMPSHAKRVQPYIDRIPL
;
A
#
# COMPACT_ATOMS: atom_id res chain seq x y z
N MET A 1 31.29 9.03 -9.67
CA MET A 1 31.45 7.56 -9.67
C MET A 1 30.09 6.95 -9.99
N PRO A 2 29.97 5.69 -10.46
CA PRO A 2 28.67 5.12 -10.77
C PRO A 2 27.83 4.94 -9.50
N LYS A 3 26.55 5.30 -9.59
CA LYS A 3 25.58 5.07 -8.51
C LYS A 3 25.06 3.63 -8.63
N ARG A 4 25.17 2.86 -7.56
CA ARG A 4 24.89 1.42 -7.54
C ARG A 4 23.86 1.04 -6.50
N MET A 5 23.05 0.04 -6.81
CA MET A 5 22.24 -0.66 -5.83
C MET A 5 22.82 -2.07 -5.68
N LEU A 6 23.19 -2.44 -4.46
CA LEU A 6 23.77 -3.73 -4.13
C LEU A 6 22.76 -4.50 -3.29
N ILE A 7 22.50 -5.75 -3.65
CA ILE A 7 21.54 -6.62 -2.98
C ILE A 7 22.24 -7.94 -2.65
N ASP A 8 22.42 -8.19 -1.35
CA ASP A 8 22.86 -9.49 -0.86
C ASP A 8 21.65 -10.32 -0.45
N ALA A 9 21.42 -11.41 -1.16
CA ALA A 9 20.39 -12.40 -0.90
C ALA A 9 20.97 -13.82 -0.91
N THR A 10 22.23 -13.96 -0.50
CA THR A 10 22.97 -15.22 -0.44
C THR A 10 22.40 -16.12 0.64
N HIS A 11 22.02 -15.51 1.77
CA HIS A 11 21.49 -16.23 2.91
C HIS A 11 19.96 -16.15 2.97
N PRO A 12 19.24 -17.30 3.04
CA PRO A 12 17.77 -17.29 3.14
C PRO A 12 17.24 -16.58 4.40
N GLU A 13 18.11 -16.45 5.41
CA GLU A 13 17.78 -15.89 6.71
C GLU A 13 17.91 -14.37 6.76
N GLU A 14 18.67 -13.79 5.84
CA GLU A 14 18.94 -12.35 5.83
C GLU A 14 19.13 -11.83 4.41
N THR A 15 18.42 -10.76 4.09
CA THR A 15 18.59 -10.00 2.85
C THR A 15 19.03 -8.58 3.21
N ARG A 16 20.02 -8.04 2.50
CA ARG A 16 20.52 -6.68 2.68
C ARG A 16 20.44 -5.92 1.36
N VAL A 17 20.13 -4.64 1.45
CA VAL A 17 20.11 -3.74 0.29
C VAL A 17 20.87 -2.47 0.64
N VAL A 18 21.73 -2.05 -0.27
CA VAL A 18 22.55 -0.85 -0.17
C VAL A 18 22.38 -0.03 -1.45
N VAL A 19 22.20 1.28 -1.31
CA VAL A 19 22.37 2.23 -2.40
C VAL A 19 23.58 3.08 -2.11
N ALA A 20 24.57 3.05 -3.01
CA ALA A 20 25.82 3.78 -2.87
C ALA A 20 26.10 4.66 -4.10
N ASP A 21 26.72 5.82 -3.87
CA ASP A 21 27.31 6.69 -4.88
C ASP A 21 28.83 6.70 -4.71
N GLY A 22 29.50 5.93 -5.55
CA GLY A 22 30.94 5.68 -5.35
C GLY A 22 31.22 4.98 -4.03
N ASN A 23 31.82 5.72 -3.08
CA ASN A 23 32.16 5.25 -1.72
C ASN A 23 31.21 5.81 -0.65
N GLU A 24 30.21 6.59 -1.03
CA GLU A 24 29.23 7.16 -0.11
C GLU A 24 28.00 6.26 -0.02
N LEU A 25 27.63 5.88 1.21
CA LEU A 25 26.43 5.13 1.50
C LEU A 25 25.25 6.09 1.54
N LEU A 26 24.28 5.93 0.62
CA LEU A 26 23.08 6.74 0.59
C LEU A 26 21.94 6.11 1.39
N GLU A 27 21.68 4.81 1.16
CA GLU A 27 20.58 4.07 1.80
C GLU A 27 21.06 2.67 2.19
N TYR A 28 20.57 2.19 3.34
CA TYR A 28 20.81 0.82 3.81
C TYR A 28 19.54 0.28 4.45
N ASP A 29 19.10 -0.88 4.01
CA ASP A 29 17.97 -1.60 4.60
C ASP A 29 18.29 -3.11 4.68
N TYR A 30 17.74 -3.81 5.67
CA TYR A 30 17.92 -5.24 5.83
C TYR A 30 16.65 -5.90 6.37
N GLU A 31 16.47 -7.16 6.02
CA GLU A 31 15.35 -7.99 6.48
C GLU A 31 15.88 -9.35 6.93
N THR A 32 15.38 -9.83 8.08
CA THR A 32 15.72 -11.17 8.59
C THR A 32 14.48 -12.06 8.61
N SER A 33 14.64 -13.35 8.40
CA SER A 33 13.54 -14.33 8.42
C SER A 33 12.82 -14.38 9.76
N THR A 34 13.51 -14.04 10.86
CA THR A 34 12.95 -14.00 12.23
C THR A 34 12.18 -12.71 12.54
N LYS A 35 12.40 -11.66 11.76
CA LYS A 35 11.78 -10.33 11.97
C LYS A 35 11.25 -9.79 10.65
N ARG A 36 10.33 -10.56 10.04
CA ARG A 36 9.62 -10.08 8.85
C ARG A 36 8.64 -8.99 9.23
N GLN A 37 8.65 -7.90 8.48
CA GLN A 37 7.66 -6.86 8.62
C GLN A 37 6.33 -7.36 8.05
N ILE A 38 5.28 -7.35 8.86
CA ILE A 38 3.93 -7.72 8.41
C ILE A 38 3.10 -6.50 7.96
N LYS A 39 3.63 -5.30 8.09
CA LYS A 39 2.98 -4.06 7.66
C LYS A 39 2.61 -4.14 6.19
N SER A 40 1.43 -3.66 5.84
CA SER A 40 0.82 -3.69 4.51
C SER A 40 0.43 -5.08 3.97
N ASN A 41 0.75 -6.16 4.67
CA ASN A 41 0.27 -7.49 4.30
C ASN A 41 -1.25 -7.59 4.40
N ILE A 42 -1.86 -8.36 3.49
CA ILE A 42 -3.31 -8.59 3.47
C ILE A 42 -3.59 -10.04 3.86
N TYR A 43 -4.55 -10.21 4.75
CA TYR A 43 -4.96 -11.49 5.29
C TYR A 43 -6.46 -11.71 5.14
N LEU A 44 -6.84 -12.92 4.79
CA LEU A 44 -8.20 -13.39 5.04
C LEU A 44 -8.30 -13.75 6.52
N ALA A 45 -9.15 -13.07 7.26
CA ALA A 45 -9.15 -13.10 8.71
C ALA A 45 -10.55 -13.38 9.27
N LYS A 46 -10.62 -13.75 10.55
CA LYS A 46 -11.86 -14.11 11.23
C LYS A 46 -12.06 -13.28 12.49
N VAL A 47 -13.23 -12.67 12.63
CA VAL A 47 -13.61 -11.91 13.85
C VAL A 47 -13.77 -12.88 15.01
N THR A 48 -12.96 -12.72 16.05
CA THR A 48 -13.00 -13.57 17.25
C THR A 48 -13.89 -12.98 18.33
N ARG A 49 -13.81 -11.67 18.55
CA ARG A 49 -14.56 -10.94 19.57
C ARG A 49 -14.89 -9.53 19.10
N VAL A 50 -16.07 -9.05 19.42
CA VAL A 50 -16.48 -7.66 19.28
C VAL A 50 -16.54 -7.04 20.65
N GLU A 51 -15.91 -5.87 20.81
CA GLU A 51 -15.84 -5.14 22.08
C GLU A 51 -16.55 -3.79 21.95
N PRO A 52 -17.81 -3.71 22.40
CA PRO A 52 -18.62 -2.49 22.26
C PRO A 52 -18.04 -1.29 23.02
N SER A 53 -17.38 -1.52 24.16
CA SER A 53 -16.78 -0.44 24.96
C SER A 53 -15.66 0.29 24.24
N LEU A 54 -14.94 -0.41 23.37
CA LEU A 54 -13.85 0.12 22.55
C LEU A 54 -14.29 0.50 21.14
N GLN A 55 -15.52 0.19 20.75
CA GLN A 55 -15.99 0.27 19.36
C GLN A 55 -14.97 -0.38 18.42
N ALA A 56 -14.56 -1.61 18.73
CA ALA A 56 -13.54 -2.36 17.99
C ALA A 56 -13.82 -3.85 17.96
N ALA A 57 -13.23 -4.55 17.01
CA ALA A 57 -13.22 -6.00 16.92
C ALA A 57 -11.79 -6.53 17.07
N PHE A 58 -11.67 -7.70 17.68
CA PHE A 58 -10.46 -8.49 17.70
C PHE A 58 -10.55 -9.55 16.60
N VAL A 59 -9.50 -9.67 15.83
CA VAL A 59 -9.49 -10.45 14.59
C VAL A 59 -8.32 -11.42 14.59
N ASP A 60 -8.60 -12.69 14.33
CA ASP A 60 -7.58 -13.69 14.06
C ASP A 60 -7.19 -13.63 12.58
N PHE A 61 -5.96 -13.24 12.30
CA PHE A 61 -5.39 -13.14 10.97
C PHE A 61 -4.22 -14.13 10.74
N GLY A 62 -3.98 -15.02 11.72
CA GLY A 62 -2.90 -16.01 11.64
C GLY A 62 -1.57 -15.56 12.28
N GLY A 63 -1.52 -14.40 12.90
CA GLY A 63 -0.39 -13.96 13.71
C GLY A 63 -0.42 -14.53 15.13
N ASP A 64 0.67 -14.35 15.88
CA ASP A 64 0.79 -14.80 17.29
C ASP A 64 -0.27 -14.18 18.20
N ARG A 65 -0.81 -13.04 17.82
CA ARG A 65 -1.83 -12.29 18.56
C ARG A 65 -2.95 -11.83 17.66
N HIS A 66 -4.14 -11.68 18.24
CA HIS A 66 -5.28 -11.11 17.53
C HIS A 66 -5.01 -9.65 17.16
N GLY A 67 -5.33 -9.30 15.93
CA GLY A 67 -5.27 -7.91 15.48
C GLY A 67 -6.43 -7.08 16.03
N PHE A 68 -6.20 -5.78 16.14
CA PHE A 68 -7.18 -4.78 16.57
C PHE A 68 -7.75 -4.08 15.33
N LEU A 69 -9.07 -4.15 15.17
CA LEU A 69 -9.81 -3.54 14.07
C LEU A 69 -10.82 -2.55 14.66
N ALA A 70 -10.54 -1.26 14.55
CA ALA A 70 -11.44 -0.20 14.99
C ALA A 70 -12.66 -0.09 14.09
N PHE A 71 -13.79 0.36 14.60
CA PHE A 71 -15.03 0.45 13.83
C PHE A 71 -14.91 1.33 12.57
N ASN A 72 -14.22 2.44 12.68
CA ASN A 72 -13.94 3.34 11.56
C ASN A 72 -12.98 2.76 10.50
N GLU A 73 -12.36 1.61 10.76
CA GLU A 73 -11.52 0.86 9.81
C GLU A 73 -12.28 -0.26 9.11
N ILE A 74 -13.59 -0.38 9.36
CA ILE A 74 -14.43 -1.41 8.74
C ILE A 74 -15.23 -0.80 7.60
N HIS A 75 -14.99 -1.31 6.40
CA HIS A 75 -15.72 -0.88 5.20
C HIS A 75 -17.21 -1.24 5.29
N PRO A 76 -18.15 -0.37 4.85
CA PRO A 76 -19.60 -0.62 4.91
C PRO A 76 -20.05 -1.91 4.21
N ASP A 77 -19.30 -2.43 3.24
CA ASP A 77 -19.63 -3.70 2.59
C ASP A 77 -19.63 -4.91 3.54
N TYR A 78 -18.90 -4.80 4.65
CA TYR A 78 -18.90 -5.82 5.69
C TYR A 78 -20.04 -5.68 6.70
N TYR A 79 -20.80 -4.57 6.63
CA TYR A 79 -21.90 -4.30 7.55
C TYR A 79 -23.09 -5.20 7.23
N ARG A 80 -23.63 -5.84 8.26
CA ARG A 80 -24.86 -6.64 8.17
C ARG A 80 -26.09 -5.78 8.42
N ILE A 81 -26.30 -4.82 7.57
CA ILE A 81 -27.43 -3.89 7.56
C ILE A 81 -28.24 -4.04 6.27
N PRO A 82 -29.49 -3.51 6.19
CA PRO A 82 -30.26 -3.49 4.96
C PRO A 82 -29.47 -2.86 3.81
N ILE A 83 -29.70 -3.36 2.59
CA ILE A 83 -28.99 -2.90 1.38
C ILE A 83 -29.20 -1.40 1.16
N GLU A 84 -30.43 -0.92 1.36
CA GLU A 84 -30.79 0.50 1.22
C GLU A 84 -30.00 1.43 2.15
N ASP A 85 -29.79 1.00 3.41
CA ASP A 85 -28.99 1.78 4.37
C ASP A 85 -27.51 1.76 4.02
N ARG A 86 -27.01 0.62 3.53
CA ARG A 86 -25.62 0.51 3.07
C ARG A 86 -25.36 1.39 1.85
N GLU A 87 -26.27 1.41 0.88
CA GLU A 87 -26.16 2.26 -0.31
C GLU A 87 -26.21 3.75 0.05
N LYS A 88 -27.05 4.15 1.02
CA LYS A 88 -27.06 5.52 1.55
C LYS A 88 -25.75 5.89 2.18
N LEU A 89 -25.18 5.01 3.02
CA LEU A 89 -23.87 5.24 3.66
C LEU A 89 -22.75 5.41 2.63
N LEU A 90 -22.74 4.61 1.58
CA LEU A 90 -21.77 4.73 0.50
C LEU A 90 -21.96 6.02 -0.31
N ALA A 91 -23.19 6.37 -0.64
CA ALA A 91 -23.54 7.60 -1.37
C ALA A 91 -23.20 8.87 -0.57
N GLU A 92 -23.45 8.90 0.76
CA GLU A 92 -23.05 10.00 1.64
C GLU A 92 -21.52 10.14 1.71
N SER A 93 -20.80 9.02 1.80
CA SER A 93 -19.34 8.99 1.75
C SER A 93 -18.79 9.57 0.43
N ASP A 94 -19.45 9.28 -0.68
CA ASP A 94 -19.07 9.75 -2.01
C ASP A 94 -19.37 11.25 -2.20
N ALA A 95 -20.50 11.75 -1.72
CA ALA A 95 -20.87 13.16 -1.79
C ALA A 95 -19.91 14.07 -1.00
N GLU A 96 -19.52 13.65 0.22
CA GLU A 96 -18.53 14.38 1.03
C GLU A 96 -17.14 14.42 0.37
N SER A 97 -16.82 13.41 -0.46
CA SER A 97 -15.58 13.39 -1.24
C SER A 97 -15.52 14.47 -2.30
N GLU A 98 -16.65 14.74 -2.95
CA GLU A 98 -16.77 15.77 -4.01
C GLU A 98 -16.69 17.19 -3.42
N GLU A 99 -17.25 17.41 -2.22
CA GLU A 99 -17.20 18.70 -1.54
C GLU A 99 -15.77 19.04 -1.08
N GLU A 100 -15.00 18.07 -0.54
CA GLU A 100 -13.61 18.29 -0.13
C GLU A 100 -12.68 18.49 -1.33
N GLU A 101 -12.84 17.74 -2.44
CA GLU A 101 -12.07 17.97 -3.66
C GLU A 101 -12.32 19.36 -4.27
N SER A 102 -13.54 19.88 -4.17
CA SER A 102 -13.89 21.22 -4.66
C SER A 102 -13.33 22.31 -3.77
N ALA A 103 -13.25 22.09 -2.45
CA ALA A 103 -12.67 23.04 -1.49
C ALA A 103 -11.12 23.08 -1.57
N GLU A 104 -10.46 21.95 -1.75
CA GLU A 104 -8.99 21.88 -1.90
C GLU A 104 -8.48 22.54 -3.20
N ASN A 105 -9.32 22.68 -4.22
CA ASN A 105 -8.96 23.43 -5.43
C ASN A 105 -8.93 24.96 -5.25
N GLY A 106 -9.42 25.46 -4.09
CA GLY A 106 -9.53 26.90 -3.80
C GLY A 106 -8.51 27.45 -2.81
N GLU A 107 -7.88 26.65 -1.97
CA GLU A 107 -6.98 27.12 -0.91
C GLU A 107 -5.67 26.31 -0.88
N ALA A 108 -4.66 26.80 -1.58
CA ALA A 108 -3.29 26.28 -1.49
C ALA A 108 -2.35 27.37 -0.97
N GLU A 109 -2.45 27.69 0.32
CA GLU A 109 -1.38 28.33 1.09
C GLU A 109 -1.37 27.76 2.51
N GLY A 110 -0.45 26.85 2.78
CA GLY A 110 -0.20 26.28 4.09
C GLY A 110 1.20 25.67 4.16
N GLU A 111 2.01 26.21 5.06
CA GLU A 111 3.41 25.89 5.30
C GLU A 111 3.70 24.39 5.38
N SER A 112 4.66 23.94 4.57
CA SER A 112 5.23 22.61 4.60
C SER A 112 6.25 22.49 5.75
N VAL A 113 5.93 21.73 6.78
CA VAL A 113 6.92 21.24 7.74
C VAL A 113 7.61 20.03 7.11
N GLU A 114 8.89 20.18 6.80
CA GLU A 114 9.74 19.04 6.39
C GLU A 114 9.93 18.10 7.57
N VAL A 115 9.26 16.95 7.51
CA VAL A 115 9.55 15.80 8.37
C VAL A 115 10.30 14.80 7.51
N LEU A 116 11.57 14.59 7.83
CA LEU A 116 12.40 13.51 7.30
C LEU A 116 11.85 12.17 7.81
N GLY A 117 10.99 11.54 7.01
CA GLY A 117 10.41 10.21 7.25
C GLY A 117 10.13 9.52 5.92
N ASP A 118 10.08 8.20 5.94
CA ASP A 118 9.88 7.33 4.78
C ASP A 118 8.63 7.77 3.97
N SER A 119 8.85 8.48 2.87
CA SER A 119 7.82 9.17 2.07
C SER A 119 6.74 8.25 1.49
N HIS A 120 6.97 6.95 1.52
CA HIS A 120 6.06 5.92 1.00
C HIS A 120 4.85 5.69 1.90
N ASP A 121 5.09 5.62 3.20
CA ASP A 121 4.06 5.29 4.19
C ASP A 121 3.16 6.48 4.50
N GLU A 122 3.67 7.69 4.36
CA GLU A 122 2.95 8.92 4.68
C GLU A 122 1.83 9.20 3.67
N ASP A 123 2.06 8.99 2.36
CA ASP A 123 1.01 9.17 1.33
C ASP A 123 -0.20 8.25 1.59
N ILE A 124 0.05 7.00 2.00
CA ILE A 124 -0.99 6.03 2.35
C ILE A 124 -1.68 6.41 3.67
N GLN A 125 -0.94 6.91 4.66
CA GLN A 125 -1.49 7.31 5.95
C GLN A 125 -2.36 8.56 5.86
N GLU A 126 -1.95 9.59 5.12
CA GLU A 126 -2.75 10.81 4.92
C GLU A 126 -4.11 10.52 4.28
N LEU A 127 -4.12 9.61 3.29
CA LEU A 127 -5.34 9.19 2.62
C LEU A 127 -6.27 8.39 3.54
N SER A 128 -5.68 7.52 4.34
CA SER A 128 -6.37 6.76 5.38
C SER A 128 -7.00 7.72 6.41
N ASP A 129 -6.31 8.79 6.79
CA ASP A 129 -6.81 9.75 7.78
C ASP A 129 -7.94 10.66 7.24
N ALA A 130 -7.87 11.09 5.99
CA ALA A 130 -8.96 11.81 5.33
C ALA A 130 -10.21 10.94 5.25
N HIS A 131 -10.07 9.70 4.82
CA HIS A 131 -11.16 8.74 4.78
C HIS A 131 -11.73 8.42 6.17
N ARG A 132 -10.88 8.28 7.21
CA ARG A 132 -11.31 8.12 8.60
C ARG A 132 -12.14 9.28 9.15
N ARG A 133 -11.84 10.51 8.76
CA ARG A 133 -12.63 11.70 9.19
C ARG A 133 -14.04 11.64 8.63
N ARG A 134 -14.20 11.24 7.38
CA ARG A 134 -15.50 11.07 6.71
C ARG A 134 -16.33 9.99 7.40
N LEU A 135 -15.75 8.83 7.66
CA LEU A 135 -16.44 7.73 8.31
C LEU A 135 -16.84 7.99 9.77
N ARG A 136 -16.21 8.91 10.47
CA ARG A 136 -16.62 9.29 11.84
C ARG A 136 -18.05 9.84 11.91
N LYS A 137 -18.57 10.45 10.87
CA LYS A 137 -19.95 10.89 10.81
C LYS A 137 -20.90 9.70 10.62
N LEU A 138 -20.54 8.77 9.74
CA LEU A 138 -21.33 7.57 9.44
C LEU A 138 -21.42 6.60 10.61
N THR A 139 -20.34 6.46 11.39
CA THR A 139 -20.30 5.61 12.59
C THR A 139 -21.15 6.12 13.76
N ARG A 140 -21.73 7.33 13.66
CA ARG A 140 -22.66 7.83 14.68
C ARG A 140 -24.04 7.16 14.65
N SER A 141 -24.43 6.61 13.50
CA SER A 141 -25.75 6.00 13.31
C SER A 141 -25.81 4.55 13.81
N TYR A 142 -24.68 3.82 13.81
CA TYR A 142 -24.61 2.41 14.18
C TYR A 142 -23.54 2.14 15.21
N LYS A 143 -23.75 1.10 16.04
CA LYS A 143 -22.74 0.57 16.94
C LYS A 143 -22.10 -0.68 16.32
N ILE A 144 -20.83 -0.94 16.62
CA ILE A 144 -20.08 -2.05 16.01
C ILE A 144 -20.78 -3.41 16.20
N GLN A 145 -21.42 -3.66 17.35
CA GLN A 145 -22.12 -4.91 17.63
C GLN A 145 -23.39 -5.12 16.78
N GLU A 146 -23.90 -4.07 16.16
CA GLU A 146 -25.08 -4.13 15.27
C GLU A 146 -24.68 -4.56 13.86
N VAL A 147 -23.48 -4.18 13.43
CA VAL A 147 -23.03 -4.34 12.04
C VAL A 147 -22.06 -5.50 11.83
N ILE A 148 -21.26 -5.86 12.84
CA ILE A 148 -20.26 -6.94 12.74
C ILE A 148 -20.58 -8.05 13.74
N LYS A 149 -20.43 -9.30 13.29
CA LYS A 149 -20.68 -10.48 14.13
C LYS A 149 -19.42 -11.31 14.34
N ARG A 150 -19.38 -11.99 15.49
CA ARG A 150 -18.36 -13.01 15.79
C ARG A 150 -18.37 -14.10 14.71
N ARG A 151 -17.20 -14.61 14.35
CA ARG A 151 -16.94 -15.59 13.29
C ARG A 151 -17.15 -15.05 11.87
N GLN A 152 -17.40 -13.76 11.68
CA GLN A 152 -17.42 -13.17 10.35
C GLN A 152 -16.04 -13.22 9.74
N ILE A 153 -15.97 -13.62 8.46
CA ILE A 153 -14.74 -13.62 7.67
C ILE A 153 -14.65 -12.28 6.94
N ILE A 154 -13.48 -11.67 7.02
CA ILE A 154 -13.19 -10.36 6.45
C ILE A 154 -11.78 -10.34 5.87
N LEU A 155 -11.55 -9.55 4.85
CA LEU A 155 -10.22 -9.28 4.31
C LEU A 155 -9.65 -8.05 5.02
N VAL A 156 -8.46 -8.19 5.60
CA VAL A 156 -7.83 -7.12 6.39
C VAL A 156 -6.40 -6.87 5.96
N GLN A 157 -5.97 -5.61 6.05
CA GLN A 157 -4.59 -5.19 5.83
C GLN A 157 -3.99 -4.70 7.14
N VAL A 158 -2.72 -5.02 7.38
CA VAL A 158 -1.98 -4.54 8.54
C VAL A 158 -1.53 -3.11 8.28
N VAL A 159 -2.00 -2.18 9.10
CA VAL A 159 -1.61 -0.76 9.05
C VAL A 159 -0.34 -0.53 9.83
N LYS A 160 -0.26 -1.14 11.03
CA LYS A 160 0.84 -0.91 11.96
C LYS A 160 1.06 -2.16 12.82
N GLU A 161 2.33 -2.49 12.98
CA GLU A 161 2.74 -3.46 13.96
C GLU A 161 2.80 -2.79 15.34
N GLU A 162 2.14 -3.40 16.31
CA GLU A 162 2.19 -2.90 17.67
C GLU A 162 3.34 -3.57 18.44
N ARG A 163 4.04 -2.77 19.24
CA ARG A 163 5.12 -3.26 20.09
C ARG A 163 4.58 -3.76 21.43
N GLY A 164 5.24 -4.76 22.01
CA GLY A 164 4.91 -5.30 23.33
C GLY A 164 3.69 -6.22 23.32
N ASN A 165 2.71 -5.96 24.19
CA ASN A 165 1.55 -6.86 24.41
C ASN A 165 0.33 -6.59 23.54
N LYS A 166 0.39 -5.61 22.64
CA LYS A 166 -0.74 -5.27 21.75
C LYS A 166 -0.62 -6.02 20.43
N GLY A 167 -1.75 -6.38 19.85
CA GLY A 167 -1.81 -6.94 18.49
C GLY A 167 -1.74 -5.86 17.42
N ALA A 168 -1.45 -6.26 16.17
CA ALA A 168 -1.36 -5.37 15.03
C ALA A 168 -2.65 -4.56 14.82
N ALA A 169 -2.52 -3.31 14.39
CA ALA A 169 -3.65 -2.50 13.95
C ALA A 169 -4.03 -2.88 12.51
N LEU A 170 -5.30 -3.17 12.29
CA LEU A 170 -5.85 -3.65 11.04
C LEU A 170 -6.84 -2.66 10.44
N THR A 171 -6.98 -2.69 9.12
CA THR A 171 -8.02 -2.01 8.36
C THR A 171 -8.62 -2.94 7.31
N THR A 172 -9.85 -2.69 6.90
CA THR A 172 -10.47 -3.34 5.76
C THR A 172 -10.40 -2.47 4.49
N TYR A 173 -9.91 -1.24 4.59
CA TYR A 173 -9.62 -0.38 3.46
C TYR A 173 -8.28 -0.77 2.88
N LEU A 174 -8.34 -1.52 1.78
CA LEU A 174 -7.14 -2.10 1.17
C LEU A 174 -6.42 -1.08 0.30
N SER A 175 -5.10 -1.12 0.34
CA SER A 175 -4.22 -0.32 -0.52
C SER A 175 -3.10 -1.18 -1.06
N LEU A 176 -2.90 -1.15 -2.38
CA LEU A 176 -1.81 -1.84 -3.05
C LEU A 176 -0.86 -0.79 -3.63
N ALA A 177 0.37 -0.80 -3.15
CA ALA A 177 1.37 0.19 -3.54
C ALA A 177 2.15 -0.26 -4.77
N GLY A 178 2.03 0.53 -5.84
CA GLY A 178 2.91 0.49 -7.00
C GLY A 178 4.06 1.47 -6.85
N ARG A 179 4.84 1.61 -7.92
CA ARG A 179 5.94 2.57 -7.96
C ARG A 179 5.44 4.01 -8.07
N TYR A 180 4.47 4.26 -8.93
CA TYR A 180 3.95 5.59 -9.25
C TYR A 180 2.53 5.80 -8.79
N CYS A 181 1.83 4.71 -8.49
CA CYS A 181 0.43 4.72 -8.10
C CYS A 181 0.18 3.90 -6.85
N VAL A 182 -0.94 4.19 -6.19
CA VAL A 182 -1.55 3.32 -5.17
C VAL A 182 -2.96 2.98 -5.65
N LEU A 183 -3.29 1.70 -5.68
CA LEU A 183 -4.63 1.21 -5.99
C LEU A 183 -5.38 0.92 -4.70
N MET A 184 -6.58 1.47 -4.57
CA MET A 184 -7.51 1.17 -3.48
C MET A 184 -8.70 0.39 -4.07
N PRO A 185 -8.70 -0.94 -3.97
CA PRO A 185 -9.63 -1.78 -4.73
C PRO A 185 -11.06 -1.80 -4.18
N ASN A 186 -11.28 -1.28 -2.98
CA ASN A 186 -12.57 -1.22 -2.33
C ASN A 186 -12.95 0.19 -1.84
N THR A 187 -12.47 1.23 -2.50
CA THR A 187 -12.78 2.62 -2.14
C THR A 187 -13.27 3.34 -3.37
N ALA A 188 -14.56 3.58 -3.45
CA ALA A 188 -15.25 4.02 -4.67
C ALA A 188 -14.76 5.35 -5.24
N ARG A 189 -14.35 6.33 -4.46
CA ARG A 189 -13.91 7.65 -4.93
C ARG A 189 -12.76 8.22 -4.11
N GLY A 190 -11.70 7.44 -3.92
CA GLY A 190 -10.48 7.88 -3.24
C GLY A 190 -9.34 8.15 -4.22
N GLY A 191 -9.63 8.31 -5.51
CA GLY A 191 -8.63 8.52 -6.55
C GLY A 191 -8.20 9.97 -6.67
N GLY A 192 -6.96 10.19 -7.13
CA GLY A 192 -6.49 11.55 -7.36
C GLY A 192 -4.97 11.66 -7.43
N VAL A 193 -4.48 12.80 -7.04
CA VAL A 193 -3.04 13.11 -7.05
C VAL A 193 -2.61 13.37 -5.62
N SER A 194 -1.47 12.80 -5.21
CA SER A 194 -0.89 13.02 -3.87
C SER A 194 -0.87 14.50 -3.50
N ARG A 195 -1.23 14.81 -2.26
CA ARG A 195 -1.26 16.19 -1.72
C ARG A 195 0.13 16.81 -1.67
N LYS A 196 1.18 16.01 -1.58
CA LYS A 196 2.58 16.47 -1.63
C LYS A 196 2.98 17.07 -2.98
N ILE A 197 2.20 16.84 -4.05
CA ILE A 197 2.41 17.48 -5.34
C ILE A 197 1.71 18.85 -5.32
N THR A 198 2.47 19.90 -5.04
CA THR A 198 1.97 21.28 -4.89
C THR A 198 1.77 22.01 -6.22
N SER A 199 2.46 21.59 -7.30
CA SER A 199 2.35 22.20 -8.62
C SER A 199 0.96 21.97 -9.24
N GLN A 200 0.18 23.03 -9.42
CA GLN A 200 -1.16 22.93 -10.04
C GLN A 200 -1.12 22.43 -11.49
N SER A 201 -0.07 22.77 -12.24
CA SER A 201 0.11 22.30 -13.62
C SER A 201 0.30 20.77 -13.66
N ASP A 202 1.11 20.24 -12.73
CA ASP A 202 1.37 18.81 -12.65
C ASP A 202 0.13 18.06 -12.14
N ARG A 203 -0.58 18.61 -11.15
CA ARG A 203 -1.85 18.06 -10.67
C ARG A 203 -2.87 17.92 -11.80
N LYS A 204 -3.08 18.98 -12.60
CA LYS A 204 -4.00 18.95 -13.77
C LYS A 204 -3.58 17.91 -14.81
N LYS A 205 -2.28 17.83 -15.12
CA LYS A 205 -1.73 16.82 -16.03
C LYS A 205 -1.95 15.40 -15.52
N LEU A 206 -1.65 15.15 -14.25
CA LEU A 206 -1.80 13.83 -13.64
C LEU A 206 -3.27 13.44 -13.51
N LYS A 207 -4.17 14.37 -13.17
CA LYS A 207 -5.62 14.12 -13.17
C LYS A 207 -6.11 13.71 -14.54
N SER A 208 -5.71 14.40 -15.60
CA SER A 208 -6.02 14.01 -16.99
C SER A 208 -5.47 12.63 -17.38
N ILE A 209 -4.33 12.20 -16.80
CA ILE A 209 -3.80 10.86 -17.01
C ILE A 209 -4.69 9.82 -16.32
N ILE A 210 -5.11 10.06 -15.08
CA ILE A 210 -5.98 9.16 -14.30
C ILE A 210 -7.33 8.99 -15.02
N ASP A 211 -7.97 10.08 -15.43
CA ASP A 211 -9.25 10.07 -16.14
C ASP A 211 -9.19 9.23 -17.42
N GLY A 212 -8.02 9.21 -18.07
CA GLY A 212 -7.76 8.40 -19.26
C GLY A 212 -7.39 6.94 -19.00
N LEU A 213 -7.36 6.46 -17.73
CA LEU A 213 -7.01 5.08 -17.39
C LEU A 213 -8.22 4.13 -17.22
N SER A 214 -9.45 4.66 -17.28
CA SER A 214 -10.69 3.87 -17.12
C SER A 214 -10.65 2.98 -15.86
N VAL A 215 -10.46 3.62 -14.70
CA VAL A 215 -10.50 2.92 -13.41
C VAL A 215 -11.91 2.39 -13.18
N PRO A 216 -12.10 1.10 -12.82
CA PRO A 216 -13.42 0.54 -12.55
C PRO A 216 -14.15 1.27 -11.41
N GLU A 217 -15.47 1.32 -11.49
CA GLU A 217 -16.30 1.81 -10.37
C GLU A 217 -16.01 1.01 -9.09
N GLY A 218 -15.97 1.69 -7.96
CA GLY A 218 -15.62 1.08 -6.68
C GLY A 218 -14.14 0.98 -6.38
N MET A 219 -13.27 1.42 -7.31
CA MET A 219 -11.81 1.48 -7.10
C MET A 219 -11.30 2.91 -7.15
N GLY A 220 -10.35 3.22 -6.26
CA GLY A 220 -9.60 4.48 -6.27
C GLY A 220 -8.17 4.27 -6.76
N LEU A 221 -7.65 5.24 -7.51
CA LEU A 221 -6.24 5.26 -7.95
C LEU A 221 -5.63 6.60 -7.58
N ILE A 222 -4.50 6.57 -6.88
CA ILE A 222 -3.76 7.78 -6.50
C ILE A 222 -2.39 7.75 -7.14
N VAL A 223 -2.01 8.87 -7.77
CA VAL A 223 -0.65 9.06 -8.28
C VAL A 223 0.22 9.64 -7.17
N ARG A 224 1.32 8.93 -6.88
CA ARG A 224 2.32 9.28 -5.87
C ARG A 224 3.26 10.39 -6.39
N THR A 225 4.03 10.99 -5.47
CA THR A 225 5.07 11.98 -5.80
C THR A 225 6.08 11.46 -6.82
N ALA A 226 6.47 10.18 -6.72
CA ALA A 226 7.34 9.51 -7.69
C ALA A 226 6.78 9.48 -9.13
N GLY A 227 5.46 9.66 -9.29
CA GLY A 227 4.77 9.73 -10.57
C GLY A 227 4.74 11.12 -11.21
N GLN A 228 5.12 12.20 -10.49
CA GLN A 228 4.97 13.60 -10.93
C GLN A 228 5.61 13.89 -12.29
N ALA A 229 6.83 13.40 -12.53
CA ALA A 229 7.58 13.64 -13.77
C ALA A 229 7.52 12.43 -14.73
N ARG A 230 6.47 11.59 -14.66
CA ARG A 230 6.37 10.38 -15.46
C ARG A 230 5.44 10.53 -16.64
N SER A 231 5.67 9.68 -17.65
CA SER A 231 4.82 9.62 -18.84
C SER A 231 3.52 8.85 -18.55
N LYS A 232 2.47 9.15 -19.31
CA LYS A 232 1.20 8.40 -19.24
C LYS A 232 1.43 6.88 -19.38
N ALA A 233 2.38 6.45 -20.24
CA ALA A 233 2.68 5.04 -20.44
C ALA A 233 3.32 4.37 -19.23
N GLU A 234 4.15 5.09 -18.46
CA GLU A 234 4.75 4.58 -17.21
C GLU A 234 3.67 4.42 -16.12
N VAL A 235 2.83 5.43 -15.92
CA VAL A 235 1.72 5.40 -14.97
C VAL A 235 0.71 4.30 -15.32
N LYS A 236 0.35 4.17 -16.61
CA LYS A 236 -0.56 3.11 -17.10
C LYS A 236 -0.01 1.71 -16.82
N ARG A 237 1.28 1.49 -17.05
CA ARG A 237 1.91 0.19 -16.82
C ARG A 237 1.90 -0.19 -15.33
N ASP A 238 2.16 0.78 -14.46
CA ASP A 238 2.11 0.58 -13.02
C ASP A 238 0.69 0.25 -12.54
N TYR A 239 -0.30 0.96 -13.07
CA TYR A 239 -1.72 0.67 -12.83
C TYR A 239 -2.13 -0.73 -13.31
N GLU A 240 -1.75 -1.13 -14.52
CA GLU A 240 -2.01 -2.48 -15.04
C GLU A 240 -1.35 -3.58 -14.21
N TYR A 241 -0.17 -3.30 -13.65
CA TYR A 241 0.49 -4.19 -12.69
C TYR A 241 -0.35 -4.34 -11.42
N LEU A 242 -0.85 -3.23 -10.87
CA LEU A 242 -1.66 -3.23 -9.65
C LEU A 242 -3.00 -3.96 -9.84
N LEU A 243 -3.63 -3.84 -11.00
CA LEU A 243 -4.84 -4.60 -11.33
C LEU A 243 -4.57 -6.11 -11.33
N ARG A 244 -3.51 -6.56 -12.01
CA ARG A 244 -3.14 -7.99 -12.00
C ARG A 244 -2.80 -8.49 -10.61
N LEU A 245 -2.17 -7.66 -9.79
CA LEU A 245 -1.87 -7.99 -8.41
C LEU A 245 -3.17 -8.17 -7.61
N TRP A 246 -4.13 -7.25 -7.76
CA TRP A 246 -5.42 -7.36 -7.12
C TRP A 246 -6.20 -8.61 -7.55
N ASP A 247 -6.19 -8.94 -8.82
CA ASP A 247 -6.81 -10.18 -9.33
C ASP A 247 -6.18 -11.43 -8.72
N SER A 248 -4.87 -11.44 -8.53
CA SER A 248 -4.17 -12.53 -7.85
C SER A 248 -4.57 -12.65 -6.37
N VAL A 249 -4.69 -11.51 -5.65
CA VAL A 249 -5.17 -11.48 -4.25
C VAL A 249 -6.59 -12.01 -4.16
N ARG A 250 -7.49 -11.61 -5.07
CA ARG A 250 -8.87 -12.10 -5.12
C ARG A 250 -8.94 -13.60 -5.36
N ALA A 251 -8.20 -14.11 -6.34
CA ALA A 251 -8.16 -15.54 -6.66
C ALA A 251 -7.70 -16.35 -5.44
N LEU A 252 -6.59 -15.95 -4.82
CA LEU A 252 -6.06 -16.62 -3.63
C LEU A 252 -7.04 -16.54 -2.44
N THR A 253 -7.72 -15.40 -2.28
CA THR A 253 -8.73 -15.22 -1.23
C THR A 253 -9.89 -16.22 -1.36
N LEU A 254 -10.34 -16.48 -2.60
CA LEU A 254 -11.44 -17.41 -2.87
C LEU A 254 -11.06 -18.89 -2.63
N GLU A 255 -9.79 -19.22 -2.79
CA GLU A 255 -9.26 -20.57 -2.56
C GLU A 255 -8.84 -20.81 -1.11
N SER A 256 -8.68 -19.75 -0.31
CA SER A 256 -8.13 -19.81 1.04
C SER A 256 -9.21 -19.99 2.11
N THR A 257 -8.80 -20.57 3.24
CA THR A 257 -9.62 -20.66 4.47
C THR A 257 -9.01 -19.75 5.55
N ALA A 258 -9.84 -18.92 6.19
CA ALA A 258 -9.38 -17.99 7.23
C ALA A 258 -8.98 -18.75 8.53
N PRO A 259 -7.86 -18.36 9.20
CA PRO A 259 -6.95 -17.27 8.82
C PRO A 259 -5.94 -17.69 7.74
N SER A 260 -5.64 -16.80 6.77
CA SER A 260 -4.65 -17.06 5.71
C SER A 260 -4.04 -15.76 5.18
N LEU A 261 -2.74 -15.78 4.89
CA LEU A 261 -2.05 -14.70 4.18
C LEU A 261 -2.44 -14.75 2.70
N THR A 262 -3.01 -13.65 2.17
CA THR A 262 -3.42 -13.54 0.77
C THR A 262 -2.51 -12.64 -0.06
N TYR A 263 -1.81 -11.73 0.60
CA TYR A 263 -0.82 -10.86 -0.04
C TYR A 263 0.30 -10.48 0.93
N GLU A 264 1.53 -10.67 0.49
CA GLU A 264 2.73 -10.24 1.20
C GLU A 264 3.34 -9.02 0.47
N GLU A 265 3.29 -7.85 1.11
CA GLU A 265 3.89 -6.61 0.59
C GLU A 265 5.43 -6.67 0.65
N ALA A 266 5.95 -7.31 1.64
CA ALA A 266 7.31 -7.12 2.12
C ALA A 266 8.31 -8.19 1.68
N ASN A 267 8.63 -8.25 0.40
CA ASN A 267 9.94 -8.74 0.00
C ASN A 267 10.87 -7.52 -0.13
N LEU A 268 11.89 -7.42 0.70
CA LEU A 268 12.84 -6.29 0.71
C LEU A 268 13.37 -5.95 -0.69
N ILE A 269 13.69 -6.95 -1.50
CA ILE A 269 14.20 -6.76 -2.87
C ILE A 269 13.19 -5.99 -3.72
N LYS A 270 11.92 -6.41 -3.70
CA LYS A 270 10.86 -5.76 -4.49
C LYS A 270 10.59 -4.36 -3.97
N ARG A 271 10.52 -4.19 -2.63
CA ARG A 271 10.30 -2.90 -1.99
C ARG A 271 11.42 -1.92 -2.36
N SER A 272 12.67 -2.31 -2.26
CA SER A 272 13.81 -1.47 -2.60
C SER A 272 13.85 -1.10 -4.09
N ILE A 273 13.56 -2.02 -5.00
CA ILE A 273 13.46 -1.71 -6.43
C ILE A 273 12.29 -0.75 -6.69
N ARG A 274 11.16 -0.89 -6.01
CA ARG A 274 10.00 -0.04 -6.17
C ARG A 274 10.28 1.39 -5.69
N ASP A 275 10.88 1.54 -4.53
CA ASP A 275 10.95 2.81 -3.83
C ASP A 275 12.30 3.52 -3.96
N LEU A 276 13.43 2.78 -3.88
CA LEU A 276 14.77 3.35 -3.88
C LEU A 276 15.42 3.42 -5.28
N TYR A 277 15.02 2.54 -6.23
CA TYR A 277 15.62 2.56 -7.55
C TYR A 277 15.25 3.84 -8.32
N THR A 278 16.25 4.58 -8.80
CA THR A 278 16.09 5.76 -9.66
C THR A 278 16.76 5.54 -11.03
N LYS A 279 16.46 6.42 -12.01
CA LYS A 279 17.12 6.38 -13.34
C LYS A 279 18.62 6.71 -13.26
N GLU A 280 19.06 7.31 -12.17
CA GLU A 280 20.45 7.67 -11.90
C GLU A 280 21.28 6.46 -11.45
N ILE A 281 20.63 5.38 -11.00
CA ILE A 281 21.33 4.14 -10.65
C ILE A 281 21.75 3.45 -11.94
N ASP A 282 23.06 3.30 -12.11
CA ASP A 282 23.66 2.73 -13.30
C ASP A 282 23.46 1.21 -13.37
N GLU A 283 23.63 0.54 -12.24
CA GLU A 283 23.53 -0.92 -12.14
C GLU A 283 22.94 -1.37 -10.80
N VAL A 284 22.25 -2.51 -10.83
CA VAL A 284 21.74 -3.24 -9.68
C VAL A 284 22.42 -4.58 -9.65
N LEU A 285 23.31 -4.78 -8.70
CA LEU A 285 24.08 -6.00 -8.54
C LEU A 285 23.45 -6.86 -7.46
N VAL A 286 23.16 -8.10 -7.78
CA VAL A 286 22.45 -9.01 -6.85
C VAL A 286 23.27 -10.26 -6.66
N GLU A 287 23.65 -10.54 -5.40
CA GLU A 287 24.24 -11.80 -4.98
C GLU A 287 23.15 -12.77 -4.53
N GLY A 288 23.21 -14.02 -4.96
CA GLY A 288 22.22 -15.06 -4.74
C GLY A 288 21.25 -15.24 -5.92
N ASP A 289 21.13 -16.48 -6.40
CA ASP A 289 20.38 -16.83 -7.62
C ASP A 289 18.89 -16.53 -7.51
N GLU A 290 18.28 -16.82 -6.38
CA GLU A 290 16.83 -16.57 -6.16
C GLU A 290 16.55 -15.08 -6.05
N GLY A 291 17.39 -14.33 -5.33
CA GLY A 291 17.33 -12.88 -5.25
C GLY A 291 17.46 -12.21 -6.61
N TYR A 292 18.44 -12.67 -7.42
CA TYR A 292 18.61 -12.17 -8.79
C TYR A 292 17.39 -12.42 -9.67
N LYS A 293 16.83 -13.64 -9.65
CA LYS A 293 15.61 -13.95 -10.41
C LYS A 293 14.43 -13.09 -9.98
N ALA A 294 14.25 -12.92 -8.67
CA ALA A 294 13.19 -12.07 -8.12
C ALA A 294 13.35 -10.60 -8.56
N ALA A 295 14.54 -10.03 -8.37
CA ALA A 295 14.88 -8.66 -8.76
C ALA A 295 14.68 -8.43 -10.26
N LYS A 296 15.20 -9.34 -11.10
CA LYS A 296 15.13 -9.28 -12.55
C LYS A 296 13.71 -9.34 -13.07
N ASN A 297 12.90 -10.27 -12.53
CA ASN A 297 11.51 -10.42 -12.94
C ASN A 297 10.68 -9.20 -12.51
N PHE A 298 10.88 -8.71 -11.31
CA PHE A 298 10.19 -7.54 -10.82
C PHE A 298 10.54 -6.28 -11.62
N MET A 299 11.83 -6.06 -11.92
CA MET A 299 12.28 -4.96 -12.78
C MET A 299 11.66 -5.06 -14.20
N LYS A 300 11.56 -6.27 -14.76
CA LYS A 300 10.90 -6.47 -16.07
C LYS A 300 9.42 -6.08 -16.04
N MET A 301 8.73 -6.32 -14.94
CA MET A 301 7.31 -5.95 -14.81
C MET A 301 7.12 -4.44 -14.69
N LEU A 302 7.93 -3.79 -13.84
CA LEU A 302 7.81 -2.35 -13.59
C LEU A 302 8.44 -1.50 -14.69
N MET A 303 9.69 -1.82 -15.07
CA MET A 303 10.51 -1.03 -15.98
C MET A 303 11.29 -1.92 -16.95
N PRO A 304 10.67 -2.47 -18.00
CA PRO A 304 11.33 -3.40 -18.94
C PRO A 304 12.60 -2.85 -19.55
N SER A 305 12.64 -1.55 -19.85
CA SER A 305 13.82 -0.87 -20.40
C SER A 305 15.04 -0.89 -19.47
N HIS A 306 14.82 -0.98 -18.16
CA HIS A 306 15.87 -0.99 -17.15
C HIS A 306 16.24 -2.40 -16.66
N ALA A 307 15.55 -3.42 -17.13
CA ALA A 307 15.80 -4.80 -16.73
C ALA A 307 17.25 -5.26 -17.02
N LYS A 308 17.93 -4.64 -18.01
CA LYS A 308 19.34 -4.91 -18.33
C LYS A 308 20.30 -4.46 -17.23
N ARG A 309 19.92 -3.46 -16.42
CA ARG A 309 20.76 -2.96 -15.32
C ARG A 309 20.81 -3.91 -14.13
N VAL A 310 19.85 -4.83 -14.01
CA VAL A 310 19.90 -5.88 -13.00
C VAL A 310 20.83 -7.00 -13.48
N GLN A 311 21.95 -7.17 -12.76
CA GLN A 311 23.00 -8.12 -13.10
C GLN A 311 23.34 -9.00 -11.89
N PRO A 312 23.78 -10.24 -12.09
CA PRO A 312 24.28 -11.05 -10.99
C PRO A 312 25.64 -10.50 -10.53
N TYR A 313 25.84 -10.49 -9.23
CA TYR A 313 27.15 -10.21 -8.64
C TYR A 313 27.99 -11.49 -8.64
N ILE A 314 29.18 -11.44 -9.23
CA ILE A 314 30.03 -12.63 -9.45
C ILE A 314 31.49 -12.39 -8.95
N ASP A 315 31.71 -11.38 -8.15
CA ASP A 315 33.03 -11.07 -7.65
C ASP A 315 33.50 -12.10 -6.60
N ARG A 316 34.85 -12.18 -6.36
CA ARG A 316 35.40 -13.07 -5.36
C ARG A 316 35.17 -12.62 -3.92
N ILE A 317 34.92 -11.33 -3.74
CA ILE A 317 34.63 -10.74 -2.44
C ILE A 317 33.12 -10.66 -2.33
N PRO A 318 32.46 -11.30 -1.34
CA PRO A 318 31.03 -11.19 -1.11
C PRO A 318 30.59 -9.74 -0.86
N LEU A 319 29.33 -9.43 -1.17
CA LEU A 319 28.71 -8.13 -0.88
C LEU A 319 28.57 -7.86 0.62
#